data_45b404618e111ce6cf2a285a2f2d24df
#
_entry.id   45b404618e111ce6cf2a285a2f2d24df
#
_cell.length_a   1.000
_cell.length_b   1.000
_cell.length_c   1.000
_cell.angle_alpha   90.00
_cell.angle_beta   90.00
_cell.angle_gamma   90.00
#
_symmetry.space_group_name_H-M   'P 1'
#
loop_
_entity.id
_entity.type
_entity.pdbx_description
1 polymer ?
#
loop_
_entity_poly.entity_id
_entity_poly.type
_entity_poly.pdbx_seq_one_letter_code
_entity_poly.pdbx_strand_id
1 'polypeptide(L)'
;SQKHIYAIGDLIKGYQLAHAASAHGIHVVETIMNKQPSLVRQEDITRCIYTRLEAASVGLSEAQAKEAGYDVKVTQSAFQGNAKALIKGENEGFIKLVVDKKYGEVLGAFIVGPHATDIIGELLSVKASEGTIHELSQIIQPHPALLEAIGESADAFFDSAIHM
;
A
#
# COMPACT_ATOMS: atom_id res chain seq x y z
N SER A 1 33.96 -0.79 -8.04
CA SER A 1 32.87 -1.52 -8.72
C SER A 1 33.12 -1.55 -10.23
N GLN A 2 32.64 -2.62 -10.88
CA GLN A 2 32.77 -2.81 -12.33
C GLN A 2 31.50 -2.28 -13.00
N LYS A 3 31.67 -1.38 -14.00
CA LYS A 3 30.55 -0.68 -14.65
C LYS A 3 29.58 -1.59 -15.44
N HIS A 4 29.98 -2.82 -15.76
CA HIS A 4 29.19 -3.79 -16.54
C HIS A 4 28.69 -4.97 -15.71
N ILE A 5 28.82 -4.92 -14.38
CA ILE A 5 28.35 -5.96 -13.46
C ILE A 5 27.26 -5.35 -12.59
N TYR A 6 26.11 -5.98 -12.59
CA TYR A 6 24.92 -5.59 -11.82
C TYR A 6 24.55 -6.68 -10.81
N ALA A 7 23.98 -6.28 -9.68
CA ALA A 7 23.44 -7.17 -8.67
C ALA A 7 21.97 -6.83 -8.44
N ILE A 8 21.12 -7.86 -8.32
CA ILE A 8 19.67 -7.71 -8.12
C ILE A 8 19.15 -8.70 -7.07
N GLY A 9 17.92 -8.50 -6.62
CA GLY A 9 17.22 -9.40 -5.72
C GLY A 9 17.88 -9.51 -4.35
N ASP A 10 17.90 -10.69 -3.78
CA ASP A 10 18.34 -10.97 -2.40
C ASP A 10 19.85 -10.70 -2.18
N LEU A 11 20.59 -10.53 -3.25
CA LEU A 11 22.02 -10.20 -3.20
C LEU A 11 22.29 -8.74 -2.82
N ILE A 12 21.32 -7.84 -3.02
CA ILE A 12 21.43 -6.42 -2.67
C ILE A 12 20.69 -6.09 -1.39
N LYS A 13 21.04 -4.95 -0.78
CA LYS A 13 20.36 -4.47 0.41
C LYS A 13 18.90 -4.07 0.06
N GLY A 14 17.95 -4.51 0.87
CA GLY A 14 16.53 -4.19 0.73
C GLY A 14 15.62 -5.36 1.07
N TYR A 15 14.39 -5.35 0.54
CA TYR A 15 13.44 -6.43 0.75
C TYR A 15 13.76 -7.63 -0.15
N GLN A 16 13.89 -8.81 0.48
CA GLN A 16 14.13 -10.08 -0.19
C GLN A 16 12.79 -10.66 -0.67
N LEU A 17 12.28 -10.11 -1.78
CA LEU A 17 10.97 -10.42 -2.34
C LEU A 17 11.08 -10.66 -3.85
N ALA A 18 10.41 -11.71 -4.35
CA ALA A 18 10.46 -12.11 -5.75
C ALA A 18 10.07 -10.99 -6.71
N HIS A 19 8.99 -10.26 -6.42
CA HIS A 19 8.54 -9.14 -7.26
C HIS A 19 9.50 -7.94 -7.22
N ALA A 20 10.20 -7.70 -6.10
CA ALA A 20 11.26 -6.71 -6.04
C ALA A 20 12.45 -7.12 -6.94
N ALA A 21 12.87 -8.39 -6.87
CA ALA A 21 13.92 -8.92 -7.73
C ALA A 21 13.57 -8.83 -9.21
N SER A 22 12.31 -9.12 -9.57
CA SER A 22 11.82 -8.98 -10.95
C SER A 22 11.87 -7.53 -11.44
N ALA A 23 11.43 -6.57 -10.61
CA ALA A 23 11.51 -5.15 -10.93
C ALA A 23 12.96 -4.67 -11.09
N HIS A 24 13.87 -5.11 -10.20
CA HIS A 24 15.31 -4.83 -10.34
C HIS A 24 15.88 -5.40 -11.64
N GLY A 25 15.48 -6.61 -12.04
CA GLY A 25 15.93 -7.22 -13.30
C GLY A 25 15.52 -6.41 -14.53
N ILE A 26 14.26 -5.98 -14.60
CA ILE A 26 13.74 -5.12 -15.67
C ILE A 26 14.52 -3.80 -15.70
N HIS A 27 14.66 -3.14 -14.55
CA HIS A 27 15.42 -1.88 -14.42
C HIS A 27 16.85 -2.00 -14.93
N VAL A 28 17.56 -3.09 -14.60
CA VAL A 28 18.92 -3.32 -15.07
C VAL A 28 18.98 -3.52 -16.58
N VAL A 29 18.08 -4.33 -17.16
CA VAL A 29 18.03 -4.55 -18.60
C VAL A 29 17.75 -3.25 -19.35
N GLU A 30 16.80 -2.46 -18.89
CA GLU A 30 16.49 -1.16 -19.49
C GLU A 30 17.68 -0.17 -19.39
N THR A 31 18.39 -0.18 -18.27
CA THR A 31 19.61 0.62 -18.08
C THR A 31 20.69 0.19 -19.09
N ILE A 32 20.92 -1.10 -19.28
CA ILE A 32 21.89 -1.64 -20.27
C ILE A 32 21.50 -1.21 -21.69
N MET A 33 20.22 -1.13 -21.98
CA MET A 33 19.69 -0.69 -23.26
C MET A 33 19.68 0.84 -23.43
N ASN A 34 20.30 1.60 -22.53
CA ASN A 34 20.29 3.06 -22.48
C ASN A 34 18.89 3.69 -22.46
N LYS A 35 17.90 2.99 -21.93
CA LYS A 35 16.62 3.57 -21.53
C LYS A 35 16.79 4.30 -20.20
N GLN A 36 15.80 5.10 -19.83
CA GLN A 36 15.74 5.79 -18.54
C GLN A 36 14.63 5.16 -17.68
N PRO A 37 14.88 3.99 -17.06
CA PRO A 37 13.88 3.33 -16.24
C PRO A 37 13.60 4.12 -14.97
N SER A 38 12.36 4.03 -14.48
CA SER A 38 12.01 4.54 -13.16
C SER A 38 12.79 3.82 -12.06
N LEU A 39 13.15 4.54 -11.01
CA LEU A 39 13.82 3.95 -9.85
C LEU A 39 12.89 2.97 -9.14
N VAL A 40 13.43 1.82 -8.75
CA VAL A 40 12.76 0.88 -7.83
C VAL A 40 13.04 1.34 -6.41
N ARG A 41 12.09 2.05 -5.79
CA ARG A 41 12.22 2.55 -4.42
C ARG A 41 11.72 1.52 -3.43
N GLN A 42 12.34 1.45 -2.26
CA GLN A 42 11.94 0.52 -1.20
C GLN A 42 10.51 0.78 -0.70
N GLU A 43 10.10 2.04 -0.62
CA GLU A 43 8.75 2.44 -0.21
C GLU A 43 7.66 2.04 -1.20
N ASP A 44 8.00 1.76 -2.46
CA ASP A 44 7.04 1.32 -3.48
C ASP A 44 6.91 -0.21 -3.56
N ILE A 45 7.76 -0.94 -2.83
CA ILE A 45 7.72 -2.40 -2.80
C ILE A 45 6.70 -2.86 -1.76
N THR A 46 5.67 -3.57 -2.23
CA THR A 46 4.65 -4.16 -1.37
C THR A 46 5.21 -5.33 -0.58
N ARG A 47 4.89 -5.42 0.70
CA ARG A 47 5.23 -6.55 1.58
C ARG A 47 3.96 -7.31 1.90
N CYS A 48 3.98 -8.63 1.70
CA CYS A 48 2.84 -9.50 1.90
C CYS A 48 3.19 -10.69 2.81
N ILE A 49 2.25 -11.08 3.67
CA ILE A 49 2.32 -12.28 4.52
C ILE A 49 1.07 -13.10 4.22
N TYR A 50 1.26 -14.33 3.75
CA TYR A 50 0.22 -15.23 3.25
C TYR A 50 -0.17 -16.28 4.31
N THR A 51 -0.65 -15.81 5.45
CA THR A 51 -1.21 -16.67 6.51
C THR A 51 -2.75 -16.68 6.43
N ARG A 52 -3.43 -17.47 7.28
CA ARG A 52 -4.91 -17.46 7.33
C ARG A 52 -5.47 -16.03 7.50
N LEU A 53 -4.86 -15.26 8.36
CA LEU A 53 -5.07 -13.82 8.48
C LEU A 53 -3.92 -13.16 7.71
N GLU A 54 -4.18 -12.71 6.49
CA GLU A 54 -3.17 -12.11 5.65
C GLU A 54 -2.72 -10.74 6.19
N ALA A 55 -1.52 -10.33 5.81
CA ALA A 55 -1.10 -8.95 6.02
C ALA A 55 -0.40 -8.41 4.76
N ALA A 56 -0.69 -7.16 4.42
CA ALA A 56 -0.04 -6.47 3.31
C ALA A 56 0.29 -5.02 3.72
N SER A 57 1.39 -4.51 3.20
CA SER A 57 1.76 -3.11 3.44
C SER A 57 2.59 -2.54 2.31
N VAL A 58 2.46 -1.24 2.08
CA VAL A 58 3.27 -0.45 1.15
C VAL A 58 3.52 0.93 1.74
N GLY A 59 4.59 1.58 1.35
CA GLY A 59 4.91 2.95 1.77
C GLY A 59 5.51 3.05 3.17
N LEU A 60 5.40 4.24 3.74
CA LEU A 60 6.00 4.63 5.00
C LEU A 60 5.11 4.27 6.19
N SER A 61 5.70 3.79 7.27
CA SER A 61 5.03 3.76 8.56
C SER A 61 4.83 5.18 9.10
N GLU A 62 3.93 5.35 10.06
CA GLU A 62 3.72 6.64 10.74
C GLU A 62 5.03 7.22 11.30
N ALA A 63 5.87 6.37 11.91
CA ALA A 63 7.15 6.80 12.46
C ALA A 63 8.11 7.28 11.37
N GLN A 64 8.23 6.53 10.27
CA GLN A 64 9.07 6.90 9.12
C GLN A 64 8.57 8.17 8.44
N ALA A 65 7.26 8.34 8.27
CA ALA A 65 6.70 9.55 7.69
C ALA A 65 6.97 10.79 8.55
N LYS A 66 6.82 10.68 9.88
CA LYS A 66 7.17 11.76 10.81
C LYS A 66 8.67 12.08 10.80
N GLU A 67 9.53 11.05 10.76
CA GLU A 67 10.98 11.22 10.67
C GLU A 67 11.39 11.90 9.35
N ALA A 68 10.66 11.64 8.26
CA ALA A 68 10.83 12.31 6.97
C ALA A 68 10.28 13.73 6.93
N GLY A 69 9.65 14.22 8.01
CA GLY A 69 9.17 15.60 8.16
C GLY A 69 7.73 15.84 7.69
N TYR A 70 6.96 14.79 7.41
CA TYR A 70 5.54 14.92 7.07
C TYR A 70 4.67 15.24 8.31
N ASP A 71 3.66 16.07 8.13
CA ASP A 71 2.55 16.23 9.09
C ASP A 71 1.46 15.20 8.77
N VAL A 72 1.43 14.11 9.52
CA VAL A 72 0.60 12.95 9.19
C VAL A 72 -0.71 12.91 9.99
N LYS A 73 -1.80 12.49 9.32
CA LYS A 73 -3.01 11.93 9.94
C LYS A 73 -3.02 10.43 9.66
N VAL A 74 -3.26 9.63 10.69
CA VAL A 74 -3.44 8.19 10.56
C VAL A 74 -4.92 7.89 10.70
N THR A 75 -5.46 7.13 9.76
CA THR A 75 -6.84 6.66 9.78
C THR A 75 -6.88 5.14 9.78
N GLN A 76 -7.95 4.58 10.32
CA GLN A 76 -8.11 3.13 10.39
C GLN A 76 -9.59 2.78 10.35
N SER A 77 -9.95 1.71 9.62
CA SER A 77 -11.23 1.05 9.66
C SER A 77 -11.07 -0.43 10.02
N ALA A 78 -12.03 -0.98 10.76
CA ALA A 78 -12.00 -2.39 11.14
C ALA A 78 -12.90 -3.22 10.20
N PHE A 79 -12.46 -4.46 9.87
CA PHE A 79 -13.32 -5.38 9.11
C PHE A 79 -14.58 -5.81 9.86
N GLN A 80 -14.65 -5.59 11.16
CA GLN A 80 -15.86 -5.84 11.98
C GLN A 80 -17.06 -4.99 11.53
N GLY A 81 -16.84 -3.80 10.96
CA GLY A 81 -17.88 -2.96 10.36
C GLY A 81 -18.20 -3.28 8.89
N ASN A 82 -17.42 -4.15 8.25
CA ASN A 82 -17.56 -4.43 6.83
C ASN A 82 -18.56 -5.57 6.56
N ALA A 83 -19.62 -5.28 5.80
CA ALA A 83 -20.71 -6.23 5.50
C ALA A 83 -20.18 -7.52 4.83
N LYS A 84 -19.25 -7.42 3.87
CA LYS A 84 -18.71 -8.59 3.18
C LYS A 84 -17.89 -9.50 4.09
N ALA A 85 -17.09 -8.91 4.97
CA ALA A 85 -16.31 -9.63 5.97
C ALA A 85 -17.23 -10.39 6.95
N LEU A 86 -18.32 -9.76 7.38
CA LEU A 86 -19.35 -10.39 8.23
C LEU A 86 -20.05 -11.55 7.53
N ILE A 87 -20.48 -11.38 6.27
CA ILE A 87 -21.10 -12.45 5.47
C ILE A 87 -20.19 -13.67 5.33
N LYS A 88 -18.88 -13.43 5.19
CA LYS A 88 -17.87 -14.51 5.06
C LYS A 88 -17.49 -15.12 6.41
N GLY A 89 -17.80 -14.49 7.53
CA GLY A 89 -17.30 -14.87 8.86
C GLY A 89 -15.78 -14.61 9.02
N GLU A 90 -15.23 -13.68 8.26
CA GLU A 90 -13.81 -13.34 8.22
C GLU A 90 -13.62 -11.84 8.52
N ASN A 91 -14.07 -11.41 9.69
CA ASN A 91 -14.13 -10.00 10.07
C ASN A 91 -13.01 -9.56 11.05
N GLU A 92 -11.97 -10.37 11.18
CA GLU A 92 -10.77 -10.00 11.94
C GLU A 92 -9.89 -9.05 11.14
N GLY A 93 -9.32 -8.03 11.81
CA GLY A 93 -8.31 -7.14 11.23
C GLY A 93 -8.80 -5.73 10.90
N PHE A 94 -7.97 -5.03 10.15
CA PHE A 94 -8.16 -3.59 9.89
C PHE A 94 -7.43 -3.15 8.62
N ILE A 95 -7.81 -1.98 8.12
CA ILE A 95 -7.06 -1.18 7.15
C ILE A 95 -6.59 0.09 7.85
N LYS A 96 -5.31 0.43 7.73
CA LYS A 96 -4.71 1.65 8.26
C LYS A 96 -4.02 2.43 7.14
N LEU A 97 -4.31 3.72 7.03
CA LEU A 97 -3.68 4.64 6.10
C LEU A 97 -2.85 5.67 6.87
N VAL A 98 -1.68 6.00 6.32
CA VAL A 98 -0.80 7.09 6.78
C VAL A 98 -0.82 8.15 5.70
N VAL A 99 -1.36 9.32 6.01
CA VAL A 99 -1.69 10.36 5.03
C VAL A 99 -1.02 11.67 5.41
N ASP A 100 -0.42 12.36 4.44
CA ASP A 100 0.05 13.74 4.62
C ASP A 100 -1.14 14.70 4.72
N LYS A 101 -1.22 15.46 5.80
CA LYS A 101 -2.34 16.41 6.01
C LYS A 101 -2.35 17.55 5.01
N LYS A 102 -1.17 17.91 4.47
CA LYS A 102 -1.04 19.10 3.63
C LYS A 102 -1.59 18.88 2.23
N TYR A 103 -1.29 17.72 1.63
CA TYR A 103 -1.63 17.43 0.25
C TYR A 103 -2.59 16.24 0.09
N GLY A 104 -2.86 15.52 1.18
CA GLY A 104 -3.68 14.32 1.14
C GLY A 104 -2.98 13.11 0.51
N GLU A 105 -1.66 13.17 0.33
CA GLU A 105 -0.89 12.06 -0.24
C GLU A 105 -0.97 10.83 0.67
N VAL A 106 -1.24 9.66 0.11
CA VAL A 106 -1.20 8.38 0.82
C VAL A 106 0.26 7.91 0.93
N LEU A 107 0.91 8.26 2.04
CA LEU A 107 2.32 7.94 2.30
C LEU A 107 2.53 6.46 2.59
N GLY A 108 1.56 5.80 3.20
CA GLY A 108 1.63 4.39 3.52
C GLY A 108 0.28 3.76 3.80
N ALA A 109 0.20 2.46 3.54
CA ALA A 109 -0.99 1.64 3.74
C ALA A 109 -0.64 0.30 4.37
N PHE A 110 -1.46 -0.15 5.30
CA PHE A 110 -1.29 -1.38 6.06
C PHE A 110 -2.64 -2.07 6.20
N ILE A 111 -2.71 -3.31 5.78
CA ILE A 111 -3.91 -4.13 5.84
C ILE A 111 -3.57 -5.41 6.59
N VAL A 112 -4.38 -5.76 7.57
CA VAL A 112 -4.37 -7.08 8.21
C VAL A 112 -5.80 -7.60 8.12
N GLY A 113 -6.02 -8.74 7.48
CA GLY A 113 -7.37 -9.26 7.32
C GLY A 113 -7.56 -10.14 6.08
N PRO A 114 -8.82 -10.46 5.74
CA PRO A 114 -9.14 -11.31 4.61
C PRO A 114 -8.71 -10.65 3.29
N HIS A 115 -8.02 -11.42 2.44
CA HIS A 115 -7.55 -10.99 1.12
C HIS A 115 -6.68 -9.70 1.14
N ALA A 116 -5.97 -9.44 2.24
CA ALA A 116 -5.14 -8.23 2.38
C ALA A 116 -4.13 -8.11 1.24
N THR A 117 -3.57 -9.25 0.78
CA THR A 117 -2.57 -9.30 -0.29
C THR A 117 -3.13 -8.97 -1.68
N ASP A 118 -4.44 -9.13 -1.88
CA ASP A 118 -5.14 -8.77 -3.12
C ASP A 118 -5.66 -7.33 -3.06
N ILE A 119 -6.37 -6.97 -1.98
CA ILE A 119 -7.04 -5.66 -1.88
C ILE A 119 -6.06 -4.50 -1.74
N ILE A 120 -4.81 -4.73 -1.30
CA ILE A 120 -3.74 -3.72 -1.29
C ILE A 120 -3.49 -3.13 -2.70
N GLY A 121 -3.88 -3.84 -3.76
CA GLY A 121 -3.72 -3.42 -5.15
C GLY A 121 -4.39 -2.09 -5.48
N GLU A 122 -5.52 -1.75 -4.85
CA GLU A 122 -6.17 -0.44 -5.02
C GLU A 122 -5.27 0.69 -4.51
N LEU A 123 -4.71 0.51 -3.32
CA LEU A 123 -3.80 1.49 -2.72
C LEU A 123 -2.48 1.64 -3.50
N LEU A 124 -1.99 0.54 -4.10
CA LEU A 124 -0.85 0.59 -5.01
C LEU A 124 -1.17 1.42 -6.26
N SER A 125 -2.37 1.25 -6.82
CA SER A 125 -2.80 1.98 -8.03
C SER A 125 -2.90 3.47 -7.76
N VAL A 126 -3.51 3.86 -6.64
CA VAL A 126 -3.61 5.27 -6.21
C VAL A 126 -2.22 5.85 -5.99
N LYS A 127 -1.36 5.16 -5.25
CA LYS A 127 0.02 5.61 -5.00
C LYS A 127 0.84 5.76 -6.30
N ALA A 128 0.74 4.80 -7.22
CA ALA A 128 1.45 4.84 -8.50
C ALA A 128 0.96 5.95 -9.45
N SER A 129 -0.29 6.38 -9.29
CA SER A 129 -0.91 7.47 -10.05
C SER A 129 -0.74 8.84 -9.39
N GLU A 130 0.07 8.94 -8.31
CA GLU A 130 0.19 10.16 -7.50
C GLU A 130 -1.17 10.67 -6.98
N GLY A 131 -2.12 9.73 -6.79
CA GLY A 131 -3.44 10.02 -6.25
C GLY A 131 -3.39 10.26 -4.75
N THR A 132 -4.46 10.86 -4.23
CA THR A 132 -4.57 11.29 -2.86
C THR A 132 -5.71 10.56 -2.13
N ILE A 133 -5.86 10.83 -0.86
CA ILE A 133 -6.97 10.34 -0.04
C ILE A 133 -8.33 10.84 -0.55
N HIS A 134 -8.36 11.96 -1.30
CA HIS A 134 -9.58 12.49 -1.89
C HIS A 134 -10.14 11.56 -2.98
N GLU A 135 -9.26 11.02 -3.85
CA GLU A 135 -9.69 10.07 -4.87
C GLU A 135 -10.21 8.79 -4.22
N LEU A 136 -9.55 8.28 -3.18
CA LEU A 136 -10.02 7.08 -2.46
C LEU A 136 -11.42 7.28 -1.83
N SER A 137 -11.68 8.44 -1.22
CA SER A 137 -12.97 8.78 -0.62
C SER A 137 -14.08 8.96 -1.67
N GLN A 138 -13.75 9.25 -2.94
CA GLN A 138 -14.72 9.44 -4.01
C GLN A 138 -15.03 8.16 -4.80
N ILE A 139 -14.30 7.07 -4.58
CA ILE A 139 -14.54 5.80 -5.27
C ILE A 139 -15.86 5.20 -4.78
N ILE A 140 -16.80 4.99 -5.72
CA ILE A 140 -18.04 4.26 -5.43
C ILE A 140 -17.72 2.75 -5.47
N GLN A 141 -17.52 2.17 -4.31
CA GLN A 141 -17.19 0.76 -4.17
C GLN A 141 -18.42 -0.13 -4.44
N PRO A 142 -18.24 -1.33 -5.01
CA PRO A 142 -19.32 -2.30 -5.09
C PRO A 142 -19.77 -2.75 -3.69
N HIS A 143 -21.07 -3.00 -3.49
CA HIS A 143 -21.62 -3.49 -2.23
C HIS A 143 -22.25 -4.88 -2.40
N PRO A 144 -21.97 -5.88 -1.50
CA PRO A 144 -20.96 -5.82 -0.44
C PRO A 144 -19.57 -6.23 -0.92
N ALA A 145 -18.54 -5.47 -0.55
CA ALA A 145 -17.15 -5.75 -0.88
C ALA A 145 -16.19 -5.48 0.30
N LEU A 146 -15.05 -6.15 0.34
CA LEU A 146 -14.00 -5.87 1.33
C LEU A 146 -13.37 -4.48 1.11
N LEU A 147 -13.33 -4.03 -0.15
CA LEU A 147 -12.77 -2.74 -0.55
C LEU A 147 -13.48 -1.54 0.09
N GLU A 148 -14.76 -1.68 0.49
CA GLU A 148 -15.47 -0.62 1.21
C GLU A 148 -14.76 -0.20 2.50
N ALA A 149 -13.97 -1.09 3.12
CA ALA A 149 -13.17 -0.74 4.28
C ALA A 149 -12.00 0.23 3.92
N ILE A 150 -11.53 0.27 2.67
CA ILE A 150 -10.59 1.29 2.19
C ILE A 150 -11.29 2.65 2.13
N GLY A 151 -12.50 2.70 1.55
CA GLY A 151 -13.32 3.92 1.51
C GLY A 151 -13.59 4.47 2.91
N GLU A 152 -14.02 3.62 3.85
CA GLU A 152 -14.24 4.01 5.25
C GLU A 152 -12.96 4.59 5.91
N SER A 153 -11.79 3.96 5.65
CA SER A 153 -10.51 4.51 6.11
C SER A 153 -10.19 5.87 5.47
N ALA A 154 -10.56 6.08 4.21
CA ALA A 154 -10.38 7.35 3.52
C ALA A 154 -11.34 8.41 4.05
N ASP A 155 -12.61 8.07 4.25
CA ASP A 155 -13.63 8.96 4.79
C ASP A 155 -13.32 9.37 6.24
N ALA A 156 -12.69 8.50 7.02
CA ALA A 156 -12.19 8.83 8.36
C ALA A 156 -11.16 9.97 8.36
N PHE A 157 -10.47 10.22 7.25
CA PHE A 157 -9.59 11.37 7.11
C PHE A 157 -10.37 12.69 7.15
N PHE A 158 -11.60 12.69 6.66
CA PHE A 158 -12.51 13.83 6.63
C PHE A 158 -13.52 13.84 7.78
N ASP A 159 -13.34 12.92 8.75
CA ASP A 159 -14.27 12.71 9.88
C ASP A 159 -15.71 12.39 9.41
N SER A 160 -15.84 11.71 8.25
CA SER A 160 -17.12 11.37 7.58
C SER A 160 -17.38 9.86 7.43
N ALA A 161 -16.55 9.01 8.01
CA ALA A 161 -16.76 7.56 8.01
C ALA A 161 -18.09 7.18 8.71
N ILE A 162 -18.76 6.15 8.18
CA ILE A 162 -20.10 5.74 8.62
C ILE A 162 -20.07 4.40 9.35
N HIS A 163 -19.20 3.46 8.93
CA HIS A 163 -19.19 2.06 9.38
C HIS A 163 -17.86 1.69 10.08
N MET A 164 -17.44 2.47 11.04
CA MET A 164 -16.19 2.23 11.81
C MET A 164 -16.41 1.36 13.04
#